data_82e49ff344197c5567d95899979d795a
#
_entry.id   82e49ff344197c5567d95899979d795a
#
_cell.length_a   1.000
_cell.length_b   1.000
_cell.length_c   1.000
_cell.angle_alpha   90.00
_cell.angle_beta   90.00
_cell.angle_gamma   90.00
#
_symmetry.space_group_name_H-M   'P 1'
#
loop_
_entity.id
_entity.type
_entity.pdbx_description
1 polymer ?
#
loop_
_entity_poly.entity_id
_entity_poly.type
_entity_poly.pdbx_seq_one_letter_code
_entity_poly.pdbx_strand_id
1 'polypeptide(L)'
;MDEAGLTFKPYRLLMLKGILKMIPRYSRPAMTQIWEPENKFRIWFEIEAHACDAQAKLGIIPEDAAKRVWERGKFDVERIDEIEAEVKHDVIAFLTNLAEYVGPEARFVHQGMTSSDVLDTCLSVQLCQAADIIANDLDQLLEALKKQALKHKFTPTVGRSHAIHAEPTTFGLKLAGYFAEFQ
;
A
#
# COMPACT_ATOMS: atom_id res chain seq x y z
N MET A 1 1.85 38.80 -22.10
CA MET A 1 3.24 38.85 -21.68
C MET A 1 3.23 38.90 -20.17
N ASP A 2 3.34 37.71 -19.51
CA ASP A 2 3.44 37.62 -18.05
C ASP A 2 4.89 37.61 -17.65
N GLU A 3 5.27 38.66 -16.96
CA GLU A 3 6.61 38.85 -16.41
C GLU A 3 6.81 38.03 -15.13
N ALA A 4 6.81 36.73 -15.20
CA ALA A 4 7.38 35.86 -14.18
C ALA A 4 7.79 34.56 -14.84
N GLY A 5 8.97 34.53 -15.41
CA GLY A 5 9.59 33.39 -16.08
C GLY A 5 9.92 32.20 -15.19
N LEU A 6 8.95 31.71 -14.42
CA LEU A 6 9.03 30.44 -13.69
C LEU A 6 8.32 29.37 -14.48
N THR A 7 9.05 28.73 -15.37
CA THR A 7 8.60 27.54 -16.10
C THR A 7 8.48 26.35 -15.14
N PHE A 8 7.31 26.17 -14.52
CA PHE A 8 6.93 24.97 -13.77
C PHE A 8 6.61 23.75 -14.68
N LYS A 9 7.20 23.70 -15.87
CA LYS A 9 6.95 22.62 -16.86
C LYS A 9 7.50 21.23 -16.47
N PRO A 10 8.61 21.05 -15.73
CA PRO A 10 9.09 19.68 -15.48
C PRO A 10 8.25 18.89 -14.45
N TYR A 11 7.67 19.55 -13.45
CA TYR A 11 6.89 18.86 -12.42
C TYR A 11 5.53 18.37 -12.92
N ARG A 12 4.89 19.13 -13.79
CA ARG A 12 3.59 18.73 -14.38
C ARG A 12 3.74 17.57 -15.37
N LEU A 13 4.87 17.46 -16.06
CA LEU A 13 5.17 16.36 -16.98
C LEU A 13 5.56 15.08 -16.23
N LEU A 14 6.18 15.21 -15.05
CA LEU A 14 6.50 14.09 -14.15
C LEU A 14 5.26 13.55 -13.43
N MET A 15 4.30 14.44 -13.09
CA MET A 15 2.98 14.04 -12.54
C MET A 15 2.12 13.30 -13.58
N LEU A 16 2.20 13.71 -14.86
CA LEU A 16 1.45 13.11 -15.97
C LEU A 16 2.01 11.76 -16.45
N LYS A 17 3.21 11.36 -15.99
CA LYS A 17 3.83 10.07 -16.33
C LYS A 17 3.77 9.04 -15.20
N GLY A 18 2.93 9.22 -14.19
CA GLY A 18 2.83 8.28 -13.07
C GLY A 18 4.13 8.08 -12.26
N ILE A 19 5.13 8.99 -12.43
CA ILE A 19 6.49 8.82 -11.87
C ILE A 19 6.70 9.78 -10.69
N LEU A 20 5.84 9.73 -9.68
CA LEU A 20 6.27 10.03 -8.33
C LEU A 20 6.72 8.72 -7.68
N LYS A 21 7.76 8.11 -8.24
CA LYS A 21 8.43 6.99 -7.56
C LYS A 21 9.00 7.54 -6.26
N MET A 22 8.70 6.84 -5.17
CA MET A 22 9.36 7.09 -3.88
C MET A 22 10.86 7.19 -4.12
N ILE A 23 11.55 8.09 -3.43
CA ILE A 23 13.00 8.24 -3.58
C ILE A 23 13.66 6.93 -3.13
N PRO A 24 14.31 6.15 -4.02
CA PRO A 24 14.73 4.78 -3.70
C PRO A 24 15.65 4.68 -2.49
N ARG A 25 16.51 5.68 -2.27
CA ARG A 25 17.43 5.71 -1.12
C ARG A 25 16.76 5.94 0.23
N TYR A 26 15.46 6.33 0.24
CA TYR A 26 14.69 6.59 1.45
C TYR A 26 13.57 5.58 1.68
N SER A 27 13.50 4.56 0.84
CA SER A 27 12.42 3.57 0.87
C SER A 27 12.97 2.16 0.89
N ARG A 28 12.26 1.29 1.60
CA ARG A 28 12.53 -0.16 1.59
C ARG A 28 11.67 -0.80 0.50
N PRO A 29 12.25 -1.64 -0.37
CA PRO A 29 11.51 -2.28 -1.47
C PRO A 29 10.24 -2.99 -1.02
N ALA A 30 10.29 -3.74 0.08
CA ALA A 30 9.14 -4.47 0.60
C ALA A 30 7.95 -3.55 0.95
N MET A 31 8.21 -2.36 1.53
CA MET A 31 7.17 -1.39 1.83
C MET A 31 6.71 -0.66 0.56
N THR A 32 7.64 -0.31 -0.33
CA THR A 32 7.33 0.42 -1.57
C THR A 32 6.39 -0.38 -2.47
N GLN A 33 6.64 -1.69 -2.63
CA GLN A 33 5.85 -2.58 -3.47
C GLN A 33 4.36 -2.62 -3.10
N ILE A 34 4.03 -2.39 -1.81
CA ILE A 34 2.63 -2.35 -1.36
C ILE A 34 1.86 -1.19 -2.01
N TRP A 35 2.55 -0.07 -2.28
CA TRP A 35 1.96 1.17 -2.77
C TRP A 35 2.14 1.39 -4.27
N GLU A 36 2.82 0.47 -4.97
CA GLU A 36 2.98 0.54 -6.43
C GLU A 36 1.67 0.21 -7.16
N PRO A 37 1.48 0.77 -8.37
CA PRO A 37 0.27 0.56 -9.16
C PRO A 37 -0.06 -0.92 -9.40
N GLU A 38 0.94 -1.75 -9.60
CA GLU A 38 0.80 -3.19 -9.84
C GLU A 38 0.10 -3.88 -8.66
N ASN A 39 0.48 -3.58 -7.42
CA ASN A 39 -0.18 -4.15 -6.24
C ASN A 39 -1.59 -3.58 -6.07
N LYS A 40 -1.78 -2.27 -6.29
CA LYS A 40 -3.09 -1.62 -6.25
C LYS A 40 -4.06 -2.29 -7.22
N PHE A 41 -3.72 -2.39 -8.49
CA PHE A 41 -4.61 -2.96 -9.50
C PHE A 41 -4.78 -4.47 -9.36
N ARG A 42 -3.80 -5.19 -8.83
CA ARG A 42 -3.97 -6.60 -8.45
C ARG A 42 -5.06 -6.76 -7.39
N ILE A 43 -5.04 -5.92 -6.35
CA ILE A 43 -6.06 -5.95 -5.30
C ILE A 43 -7.43 -5.55 -5.86
N TRP A 44 -7.50 -4.55 -6.74
CA TRP A 44 -8.75 -4.16 -7.39
C TRP A 44 -9.34 -5.31 -8.20
N PHE A 45 -8.51 -6.02 -8.95
CA PHE A 45 -8.93 -7.20 -9.69
C PHE A 45 -9.47 -8.29 -8.74
N GLU A 46 -8.78 -8.59 -7.66
CA GLU A 46 -9.23 -9.59 -6.68
C GLU A 46 -10.57 -9.21 -6.03
N ILE A 47 -10.78 -7.94 -5.70
CA ILE A 47 -12.06 -7.44 -5.16
C ILE A 47 -13.20 -7.69 -6.17
N GLU A 48 -13.01 -7.30 -7.42
CA GLU A 48 -14.01 -7.47 -8.47
C GLU A 48 -14.30 -8.95 -8.76
N ALA A 49 -13.26 -9.77 -8.82
CA ALA A 49 -13.40 -11.20 -9.06
C ALA A 49 -14.11 -11.91 -7.88
N HIS A 50 -13.79 -11.56 -6.64
CA HIS A 50 -14.50 -12.08 -5.47
C HIS A 50 -15.97 -11.62 -5.40
N ALA A 51 -16.25 -10.38 -5.82
CA ALA A 51 -17.62 -9.90 -5.95
C ALA A 51 -18.41 -10.72 -6.99
N CYS A 52 -17.78 -11.04 -8.13
CA CYS A 52 -18.38 -11.94 -9.14
C CYS A 52 -18.63 -13.34 -8.56
N ASP A 53 -17.70 -13.91 -7.79
CA ASP A 53 -17.89 -15.22 -7.14
C ASP A 53 -19.09 -15.21 -6.17
N ALA A 54 -19.21 -14.14 -5.37
CA ALA A 54 -20.33 -13.99 -4.44
C ALA A 54 -21.66 -13.89 -5.18
N GLN A 55 -21.71 -13.10 -6.24
CA GLN A 55 -22.91 -12.94 -7.07
C GLN A 55 -23.28 -14.24 -7.81
N ALA A 56 -22.31 -15.00 -8.29
CA ALA A 56 -22.53 -16.31 -8.89
C ALA A 56 -23.16 -17.30 -7.88
N LYS A 57 -22.62 -17.36 -6.65
CA LYS A 57 -23.18 -18.18 -5.56
C LYS A 57 -24.62 -17.79 -5.19
N LEU A 58 -24.98 -16.53 -5.35
CA LEU A 58 -26.35 -16.03 -5.15
C LEU A 58 -27.25 -16.22 -6.38
N GLY A 59 -26.74 -16.75 -7.48
CA GLY A 59 -27.48 -16.93 -8.72
C GLY A 59 -27.79 -15.63 -9.47
N ILE A 60 -27.09 -14.53 -9.15
CA ILE A 60 -27.28 -13.22 -9.80
C ILE A 60 -26.59 -13.19 -11.16
N ILE A 61 -25.42 -13.80 -11.26
CA ILE A 61 -24.65 -13.95 -12.50
C ILE A 61 -24.37 -15.43 -12.79
N PRO A 62 -24.09 -15.83 -14.04
CA PRO A 62 -23.69 -17.20 -14.35
C PRO A 62 -22.36 -17.59 -13.67
N GLU A 63 -22.27 -18.81 -13.14
CA GLU A 63 -21.04 -19.35 -12.53
C GLU A 63 -19.86 -19.34 -13.54
N ASP A 64 -20.14 -19.70 -14.80
CA ASP A 64 -19.13 -19.65 -15.86
C ASP A 64 -18.57 -18.23 -16.10
N ALA A 65 -19.36 -17.19 -15.88
CA ALA A 65 -18.89 -15.81 -16.01
C ALA A 65 -17.88 -15.47 -14.91
N ALA A 66 -18.18 -15.78 -13.65
CA ALA A 66 -17.23 -15.57 -12.55
C ALA A 66 -15.93 -16.34 -12.77
N LYS A 67 -16.03 -17.61 -13.20
CA LYS A 67 -14.85 -18.42 -13.52
C LYS A 67 -13.98 -17.80 -14.62
N ARG A 68 -14.60 -17.28 -15.69
CA ARG A 68 -13.86 -16.63 -16.78
C ARG A 68 -13.22 -15.32 -16.37
N VAL A 69 -13.81 -14.57 -15.43
CA VAL A 69 -13.18 -13.37 -14.85
C VAL A 69 -11.85 -13.74 -14.21
N TRP A 70 -11.80 -14.80 -13.40
CA TRP A 70 -10.56 -15.30 -12.82
C TRP A 70 -9.54 -15.82 -13.85
N GLU A 71 -10.00 -16.61 -14.81
CA GLU A 71 -9.13 -17.24 -15.80
C GLU A 71 -8.49 -16.25 -16.77
N ARG A 72 -9.22 -15.20 -17.15
CA ARG A 72 -8.81 -14.25 -18.20
C ARG A 72 -8.44 -12.89 -17.67
N GLY A 73 -8.83 -12.56 -16.44
CA GLY A 73 -8.60 -11.24 -15.85
C GLY A 73 -7.11 -10.93 -15.79
N LYS A 74 -6.75 -9.85 -16.45
CA LYS A 74 -5.40 -9.26 -16.48
C LYS A 74 -5.55 -7.76 -16.57
N PHE A 75 -4.51 -7.05 -16.22
CA PHE A 75 -4.44 -5.61 -16.36
C PHE A 75 -3.05 -5.19 -16.83
N ASP A 76 -2.99 -4.01 -17.41
CA ASP A 76 -1.77 -3.36 -17.86
C ASP A 76 -1.79 -1.92 -17.34
N VAL A 77 -0.82 -1.57 -16.50
CA VAL A 77 -0.78 -0.26 -15.81
C VAL A 77 -0.66 0.89 -16.82
N GLU A 78 0.20 0.74 -17.83
CA GLU A 78 0.39 1.79 -18.84
C GLU A 78 -0.90 2.00 -19.67
N ARG A 79 -1.58 0.88 -19.97
CA ARG A 79 -2.86 0.95 -20.70
C ARG A 79 -3.96 1.58 -19.86
N ILE A 80 -4.01 1.31 -18.54
CA ILE A 80 -4.95 1.96 -17.62
C ILE A 80 -4.70 3.48 -17.61
N ASP A 81 -3.44 3.91 -17.52
CA ASP A 81 -3.08 5.34 -17.53
C ASP A 81 -3.50 6.02 -18.84
N GLU A 82 -3.34 5.35 -20.00
CA GLU A 82 -3.81 5.85 -21.29
C GLU A 82 -5.33 6.06 -21.30
N ILE A 83 -6.09 5.06 -20.84
CA ILE A 83 -7.55 5.12 -20.79
C ILE A 83 -8.00 6.21 -19.81
N GLU A 84 -7.36 6.31 -18.64
CA GLU A 84 -7.68 7.33 -17.64
C GLU A 84 -7.44 8.74 -18.18
N ALA A 85 -6.42 8.93 -19.00
CA ALA A 85 -6.15 10.21 -19.65
C ALA A 85 -7.33 10.70 -20.51
N GLU A 86 -8.15 9.79 -21.03
CA GLU A 86 -9.35 10.10 -21.82
C GLU A 86 -10.60 10.19 -20.94
N VAL A 87 -10.89 9.12 -20.15
CA VAL A 87 -12.16 9.01 -19.40
C VAL A 87 -12.19 9.83 -18.11
N LYS A 88 -11.04 10.26 -17.59
CA LYS A 88 -10.88 11.07 -16.37
C LYS A 88 -11.46 10.40 -15.11
N HIS A 89 -11.42 9.08 -15.05
CA HIS A 89 -11.93 8.29 -13.94
C HIS A 89 -11.13 7.00 -13.80
N ASP A 90 -10.46 6.82 -12.69
CA ASP A 90 -9.52 5.73 -12.40
C ASP A 90 -10.16 4.34 -12.42
N VAL A 91 -11.28 4.15 -11.68
CA VAL A 91 -11.96 2.85 -11.63
C VAL A 91 -12.53 2.47 -13.00
N ILE A 92 -13.11 3.43 -13.74
CA ILE A 92 -13.61 3.17 -15.11
C ILE A 92 -12.46 2.79 -16.04
N ALA A 93 -11.31 3.45 -15.92
CA ALA A 93 -10.13 3.13 -16.73
C ALA A 93 -9.65 1.69 -16.46
N PHE A 94 -9.55 1.30 -15.20
CA PHE A 94 -9.20 -0.06 -14.79
C PHE A 94 -10.21 -1.09 -15.32
N LEU A 95 -11.51 -0.86 -15.12
CA LEU A 95 -12.56 -1.77 -15.59
C LEU A 95 -12.57 -1.91 -17.12
N THR A 96 -12.30 -0.82 -17.84
CA THR A 96 -12.19 -0.82 -19.31
C THR A 96 -11.02 -1.69 -19.76
N ASN A 97 -9.84 -1.51 -19.15
CA ASN A 97 -8.70 -2.36 -19.45
C ASN A 97 -8.94 -3.83 -19.06
N LEU A 98 -9.55 -4.11 -17.91
CA LEU A 98 -9.92 -5.47 -17.51
C LEU A 98 -10.84 -6.12 -18.55
N ALA A 99 -11.80 -5.36 -19.10
CA ALA A 99 -12.73 -5.84 -20.12
C ALA A 99 -12.03 -6.20 -21.44
N GLU A 100 -10.94 -5.55 -21.80
CA GLU A 100 -10.11 -5.90 -22.98
C GLU A 100 -9.60 -7.36 -22.90
N TYR A 101 -9.36 -7.90 -21.68
CA TYR A 101 -8.89 -9.26 -21.46
C TYR A 101 -10.01 -10.25 -21.16
N VAL A 102 -10.97 -9.90 -20.32
CA VAL A 102 -12.08 -10.77 -19.91
C VAL A 102 -13.06 -11.02 -21.07
N GLY A 103 -13.30 -10.00 -21.89
CA GLY A 103 -14.23 -10.08 -23.02
C GLY A 103 -15.70 -9.92 -22.61
N PRO A 104 -16.64 -10.65 -23.23
CA PRO A 104 -18.10 -10.45 -23.03
C PRO A 104 -18.58 -10.58 -21.59
N GLU A 105 -17.91 -11.38 -20.78
CA GLU A 105 -18.24 -11.59 -19.38
C GLU A 105 -17.91 -10.41 -18.48
N ALA A 106 -17.09 -9.45 -18.94
CA ALA A 106 -16.78 -8.22 -18.23
C ALA A 106 -18.02 -7.38 -17.89
N ARG A 107 -19.12 -7.56 -18.60
CA ARG A 107 -20.42 -6.93 -18.28
C ARG A 107 -20.95 -7.25 -16.89
N PHE A 108 -20.46 -8.30 -16.25
CA PHE A 108 -20.83 -8.72 -14.90
C PHE A 108 -19.90 -8.16 -13.83
N VAL A 109 -18.73 -7.65 -14.22
CA VAL A 109 -17.78 -7.03 -13.31
C VAL A 109 -18.32 -5.69 -12.83
N HIS A 110 -18.08 -5.34 -11.59
CA HIS A 110 -18.54 -4.09 -10.94
C HIS A 110 -20.06 -3.95 -10.82
N GLN A 111 -20.82 -5.01 -11.05
CA GLN A 111 -22.27 -4.99 -10.97
C GLN A 111 -22.71 -4.80 -9.51
N GLY A 112 -23.52 -3.77 -9.25
CA GLY A 112 -24.03 -3.44 -7.91
C GLY A 112 -23.00 -2.86 -6.95
N MET A 113 -21.84 -2.47 -7.44
CA MET A 113 -20.77 -1.84 -6.66
C MET A 113 -20.60 -0.35 -7.01
N THR A 114 -19.94 0.37 -6.15
CA THR A 114 -19.46 1.74 -6.41
C THR A 114 -17.94 1.80 -6.31
N SER A 115 -17.33 2.85 -6.85
CA SER A 115 -15.87 3.04 -6.82
C SER A 115 -15.30 2.93 -5.40
N SER A 116 -15.99 3.46 -4.38
CA SER A 116 -15.54 3.39 -2.99
C SER A 116 -15.46 1.96 -2.44
N ASP A 117 -16.30 1.03 -2.91
CA ASP A 117 -16.20 -0.38 -2.52
C ASP A 117 -14.84 -0.98 -2.92
N VAL A 118 -14.30 -0.56 -4.05
CA VAL A 118 -12.98 -0.99 -4.54
C VAL A 118 -11.85 -0.19 -3.87
N LEU A 119 -11.97 1.14 -3.83
CA LEU A 119 -10.91 2.03 -3.34
C LEU A 119 -10.64 1.83 -1.85
N ASP A 120 -11.69 1.85 -1.01
CA ASP A 120 -11.55 1.76 0.44
C ASP A 120 -11.15 0.35 0.89
N THR A 121 -11.67 -0.69 0.22
CA THR A 121 -11.25 -2.07 0.46
C THR A 121 -9.79 -2.28 0.07
N CYS A 122 -9.36 -1.75 -1.08
CA CYS A 122 -7.97 -1.81 -1.51
C CYS A 122 -7.05 -1.12 -0.50
N LEU A 123 -7.38 0.10 -0.07
CA LEU A 123 -6.60 0.81 0.94
C LEU A 123 -6.50 0.01 2.24
N SER A 124 -7.59 -0.60 2.68
CA SER A 124 -7.61 -1.44 3.89
C SER A 124 -6.68 -2.64 3.76
N VAL A 125 -6.67 -3.32 2.61
CA VAL A 125 -5.75 -4.43 2.34
C VAL A 125 -4.30 -3.96 2.32
N GLN A 126 -3.99 -2.83 1.66
CA GLN A 126 -2.65 -2.27 1.64
C GLN A 126 -2.17 -1.86 3.04
N LEU A 127 -3.05 -1.30 3.86
CA LEU A 127 -2.73 -0.98 5.26
C LEU A 127 -2.43 -2.24 6.08
N CYS A 128 -3.17 -3.33 5.90
CA CYS A 128 -2.87 -4.61 6.53
C CYS A 128 -1.50 -5.15 6.09
N GLN A 129 -1.21 -5.14 4.78
CA GLN A 129 0.09 -5.56 4.25
C GLN A 129 1.25 -4.72 4.84
N ALA A 130 1.06 -3.41 4.97
CA ALA A 130 2.05 -2.51 5.56
C ALA A 130 2.21 -2.76 7.08
N ALA A 131 1.10 -2.98 7.78
CA ALA A 131 1.10 -3.28 9.21
C ALA A 131 1.82 -4.59 9.53
N ASP A 132 1.68 -5.63 8.70
CA ASP A 132 2.38 -6.92 8.87
C ASP A 132 3.91 -6.73 8.79
N ILE A 133 4.40 -5.88 7.88
CA ILE A 133 5.83 -5.55 7.80
C ILE A 133 6.29 -4.82 9.07
N ILE A 134 5.50 -3.82 9.52
CA ILE A 134 5.84 -3.05 10.73
C ILE A 134 5.82 -3.95 11.97
N ALA A 135 4.83 -4.82 12.10
CA ALA A 135 4.74 -5.76 13.23
C ALA A 135 5.96 -6.69 13.30
N ASN A 136 6.36 -7.25 12.14
CA ASN A 136 7.58 -8.07 12.07
C ASN A 136 8.86 -7.29 12.41
N ASP A 137 8.95 -6.01 12.00
CA ASP A 137 10.08 -5.15 12.36
C ASP A 137 10.10 -4.84 13.87
N LEU A 138 8.93 -4.64 14.49
CA LEU A 138 8.80 -4.44 15.93
C LEU A 138 9.24 -5.68 16.72
N ASP A 139 8.85 -6.88 16.28
CA ASP A 139 9.30 -8.12 16.92
C ASP A 139 10.84 -8.24 16.92
N GLN A 140 11.46 -7.94 15.79
CA GLN A 140 12.92 -7.93 15.67
C GLN A 140 13.56 -6.85 16.56
N LEU A 141 12.96 -5.66 16.64
CA LEU A 141 13.42 -4.59 17.53
C LEU A 141 13.32 -5.00 19.00
N LEU A 142 12.21 -5.60 19.42
CA LEU A 142 12.00 -6.08 20.78
C LEU A 142 13.04 -7.12 21.17
N GLU A 143 13.34 -8.09 20.32
CA GLU A 143 14.41 -9.07 20.59
C GLU A 143 15.80 -8.40 20.70
N ALA A 144 16.09 -7.43 19.84
CA ALA A 144 17.34 -6.67 19.91
C ALA A 144 17.44 -5.85 21.20
N LEU A 145 16.38 -5.14 21.58
CA LEU A 145 16.30 -4.35 22.82
C LEU A 145 16.48 -5.24 24.05
N LYS A 146 15.76 -6.37 24.14
CA LYS A 146 15.88 -7.34 25.22
C LYS A 146 17.32 -7.85 25.38
N LYS A 147 17.92 -8.28 24.27
CA LYS A 147 19.31 -8.76 24.26
C LYS A 147 20.29 -7.70 24.76
N GLN A 148 20.16 -6.47 24.28
CA GLN A 148 21.06 -5.38 24.67
C GLN A 148 20.78 -4.89 26.11
N ALA A 149 19.52 -4.84 26.54
CA ALA A 149 19.16 -4.50 27.91
C ALA A 149 19.81 -5.45 28.91
N LEU A 150 19.75 -6.74 28.66
CA LEU A 150 20.40 -7.77 29.55
C LEU A 150 21.92 -7.66 29.48
N LYS A 151 22.51 -7.47 28.31
CA LYS A 151 23.97 -7.29 28.14
C LYS A 151 24.49 -6.10 28.92
N HIS A 152 23.78 -4.97 28.89
CA HIS A 152 24.17 -3.71 29.51
C HIS A 152 23.50 -3.45 30.87
N LYS A 153 23.00 -4.50 31.51
CA LYS A 153 22.29 -4.43 32.83
C LYS A 153 23.01 -3.62 33.86
N PHE A 154 24.36 -3.72 33.94
CA PHE A 154 25.19 -3.05 34.92
C PHE A 154 26.10 -1.97 34.31
N THR A 155 25.94 -1.63 33.03
CA THR A 155 26.74 -0.57 32.40
C THR A 155 26.27 0.79 32.91
N PRO A 156 27.09 1.55 33.65
CA PRO A 156 26.70 2.84 34.20
C PRO A 156 26.40 3.86 33.06
N THR A 157 25.37 4.66 33.24
CA THR A 157 25.10 5.82 32.44
C THR A 157 24.46 6.91 33.30
N VAL A 158 24.38 8.12 32.79
CA VAL A 158 23.79 9.25 33.50
C VAL A 158 22.34 9.43 33.06
N GLY A 159 21.42 9.57 34.03
CA GLY A 159 20.09 10.09 33.79
C GLY A 159 20.17 11.57 33.43
N ARG A 160 19.23 12.07 32.62
CA ARG A 160 19.14 13.48 32.27
C ARG A 160 17.71 13.99 32.52
N SER A 161 17.64 15.21 33.05
CA SER A 161 16.41 15.94 33.23
C SER A 161 16.68 17.42 32.95
N HIS A 162 15.79 18.11 32.26
CA HIS A 162 15.94 19.51 31.88
C HIS A 162 17.30 19.84 31.23
N ALA A 163 17.78 18.97 30.36
CA ALA A 163 19.04 19.06 29.63
C ALA A 163 20.32 19.05 30.52
N ILE A 164 20.21 18.70 31.81
CA ILE A 164 21.33 18.55 32.74
C ILE A 164 21.49 17.11 33.23
N HIS A 165 22.63 16.78 33.79
CA HIS A 165 22.88 15.49 34.43
C HIS A 165 22.04 15.38 35.69
N ALA A 166 21.35 14.24 35.81
CA ALA A 166 20.62 13.85 37.01
C ALA A 166 21.30 12.63 37.66
N GLU A 167 20.56 11.74 38.28
CA GLU A 167 21.09 10.60 39.00
C GLU A 167 21.74 9.55 38.08
N PRO A 168 22.74 8.81 38.52
CA PRO A 168 23.28 7.67 37.83
C PRO A 168 22.22 6.56 37.65
N THR A 169 22.24 5.94 36.47
CA THR A 169 21.40 4.79 36.15
C THR A 169 22.19 3.77 35.35
N THR A 170 21.54 2.79 34.72
CA THR A 170 22.21 1.84 33.83
C THR A 170 21.69 1.95 32.41
N PHE A 171 22.58 1.70 31.47
CA PHE A 171 22.19 1.69 30.04
C PHE A 171 21.18 0.58 29.74
N GLY A 172 21.29 -0.56 30.40
CA GLY A 172 20.30 -1.64 30.28
C GLY A 172 18.90 -1.24 30.72
N LEU A 173 18.77 -0.46 31.81
CA LEU A 173 17.46 0.04 32.27
C LEU A 173 16.85 1.00 31.23
N LYS A 174 17.65 1.86 30.62
CA LYS A 174 17.18 2.73 29.53
C LYS A 174 16.62 1.93 28.36
N LEU A 175 17.31 0.85 27.96
CA LEU A 175 16.84 -0.02 26.87
C LEU A 175 15.60 -0.84 27.26
N ALA A 176 15.49 -1.24 28.54
CA ALA A 176 14.30 -1.90 29.05
C ALA A 176 13.06 -0.98 29.01
N GLY A 177 13.25 0.32 29.22
CA GLY A 177 12.18 1.31 29.03
C GLY A 177 11.65 1.31 27.59
N TYR A 178 12.54 1.38 26.60
CA TYR A 178 12.12 1.29 25.18
C TYR A 178 11.46 -0.06 24.85
N PHE A 179 11.97 -1.16 25.42
CA PHE A 179 11.30 -2.46 25.24
C PHE A 179 9.85 -2.42 25.71
N ALA A 180 9.61 -1.85 26.90
CA ALA A 180 8.25 -1.73 27.45
C ALA A 180 7.33 -0.79 26.67
N GLU A 181 7.89 0.23 26.01
CA GLU A 181 7.12 1.16 25.17
C GLU A 181 6.64 0.51 23.86
N PHE A 182 7.42 -0.43 23.30
CA PHE A 182 7.10 -1.08 22.02
C PHE A 182 6.36 -2.42 22.16
N GLN A 183 6.25 -2.96 23.37
CA GLN A 183 5.52 -4.20 23.68
C GLN A 183 4.00 -3.96 23.73
#